data_50a4064344e7f08474d3db4103b83349
#
_entry.id   50a4064344e7f08474d3db4103b83349
#
_cell.length_a   1.000
_cell.length_b   1.000
_cell.length_c   1.000
_cell.angle_alpha   90.00
_cell.angle_beta   90.00
_cell.angle_gamma   90.00
#
_symmetry.space_group_name_H-M   'P 1'
#
loop_
_entity.id
_entity.type
_entity.pdbx_description
1 polymer ?
#
loop_
_entity_poly.entity_id
_entity_poly.type
_entity_poly.pdbx_seq_one_letter_code
_entity_poly.pdbx_strand_id
1 'polypeptide(L)'
;MKARLPKGYSNGGNTNIQQLARQAQKMQEEMDAASKELDEKEYSATAGGGAVTAVVKGSLEIKSLEISKDVVDPEDIDMLSDLVIAAVNEAIRNARDEKAETMDKISGGLNVPGLF
;
A
#
# COMPACT_ATOMS: atom_id res chain seq x y z
N MET A 1 -25.95 -44.74 -8.89
CA MET A 1 -25.64 -44.54 -9.35
C MET A 1 -24.80 -43.91 -9.51
N LYS A 2 -24.58 -43.57 -9.97
CA LYS A 2 -23.68 -43.08 -10.10
C LYS A 2 -23.65 -41.86 -10.42
N ALA A 3 -23.53 -41.09 -9.75
CA ALA A 3 -23.40 -39.70 -9.94
C ALA A 3 -22.05 -39.42 -10.44
N ARG A 4 -21.89 -39.83 -11.64
CA ARG A 4 -20.62 -39.66 -12.14
C ARG A 4 -20.55 -38.44 -12.94
N LEU A 5 -19.60 -37.55 -12.70
CA LEU A 5 -19.38 -36.37 -13.52
C LEU A 5 -18.89 -36.78 -14.89
N PRO A 6 -19.27 -36.02 -15.94
CA PRO A 6 -18.72 -36.29 -17.26
C PRO A 6 -17.22 -36.15 -17.24
N LYS A 7 -16.59 -36.96 -18.04
CA LYS A 7 -15.16 -37.01 -18.09
C LYS A 7 -14.53 -35.66 -18.46
N GLY A 8 -15.12 -35.00 -19.44
CA GLY A 8 -14.62 -33.71 -19.84
C GLY A 8 -14.77 -32.66 -18.76
N TYR A 9 -15.84 -32.76 -18.00
CA TYR A 9 -16.08 -31.85 -16.91
C TYR A 9 -14.99 -31.96 -15.85
N SER A 10 -14.65 -33.18 -15.47
CA SER A 10 -13.63 -33.40 -14.45
C SER A 10 -12.27 -32.89 -14.91
N ASN A 11 -11.90 -33.16 -16.14
CA ASN A 11 -10.62 -32.70 -16.66
C ASN A 11 -10.57 -31.19 -16.77
N GLY A 12 -11.65 -30.61 -17.23
CA GLY A 12 -11.73 -29.16 -17.34
C GLY A 12 -11.61 -28.48 -16.00
N GLY A 13 -12.24 -29.08 -14.98
CA GLY A 13 -12.16 -28.54 -13.64
C GLY A 13 -10.76 -28.54 -13.09
N ASN A 14 -10.04 -29.65 -13.29
CA ASN A 14 -8.67 -29.74 -12.83
C ASN A 14 -7.76 -28.74 -13.51
N THR A 15 -7.91 -28.60 -14.83
CA THR A 15 -7.12 -27.67 -15.60
C THR A 15 -7.37 -26.24 -15.13
N ASN A 16 -8.62 -25.88 -14.91
CA ASN A 16 -8.97 -24.55 -14.46
C ASN A 16 -8.42 -24.26 -13.07
N ILE A 17 -8.49 -25.25 -12.20
CA ILE A 17 -7.98 -25.09 -10.84
C ILE A 17 -6.48 -24.88 -10.86
N GLN A 18 -5.77 -25.59 -11.70
CA GLN A 18 -4.33 -25.41 -11.80
C GLN A 18 -3.97 -24.04 -12.35
N GLN A 19 -4.70 -23.59 -13.34
CA GLN A 19 -4.47 -22.25 -13.90
C GLN A 19 -4.75 -21.17 -12.89
N LEU A 20 -5.84 -21.33 -12.13
CA LEU A 20 -6.18 -20.38 -11.09
C LEU A 20 -5.12 -20.36 -10.00
N ALA A 21 -4.61 -21.52 -9.65
CA ALA A 21 -3.57 -21.61 -8.63
C ALA A 21 -2.30 -20.88 -9.07
N ARG A 22 -1.93 -21.04 -10.33
CA ARG A 22 -0.76 -20.37 -10.86
C ARG A 22 -0.96 -18.86 -10.90
N GLN A 23 -2.15 -18.41 -11.30
CA GLN A 23 -2.45 -16.98 -11.33
C GLN A 23 -2.41 -16.40 -9.93
N ALA A 24 -2.98 -17.12 -8.95
CA ALA A 24 -2.96 -16.67 -7.57
C ALA A 24 -1.54 -16.57 -7.04
N GLN A 25 -0.73 -17.57 -7.34
CA GLN A 25 0.67 -17.57 -6.92
C GLN A 25 1.45 -16.42 -7.54
N LYS A 26 1.24 -16.20 -8.84
CA LYS A 26 1.90 -15.11 -9.54
C LYS A 26 1.49 -13.76 -8.97
N MET A 27 0.20 -13.61 -8.69
CA MET A 27 -0.29 -12.38 -8.10
C MET A 27 0.32 -12.16 -6.72
N GLN A 28 0.41 -13.22 -5.91
CA GLN A 28 1.02 -13.12 -4.61
C GLN A 28 2.48 -12.68 -4.70
N GLU A 29 3.22 -13.24 -5.65
CA GLU A 29 4.61 -12.85 -5.89
C GLU A 29 4.72 -11.39 -6.30
N GLU A 30 3.82 -10.94 -7.16
CA GLU A 30 3.80 -9.55 -7.59
C GLU A 30 3.48 -8.62 -6.44
N MET A 31 2.54 -9.00 -5.58
CA MET A 31 2.19 -8.20 -4.42
C MET A 31 3.33 -8.13 -3.42
N ASP A 32 4.02 -9.24 -3.20
CA ASP A 32 5.16 -9.27 -2.29
C ASP A 32 6.29 -8.40 -2.81
N ALA A 33 6.59 -8.49 -4.10
CA ALA A 33 7.63 -7.67 -4.72
C ALA A 33 7.28 -6.20 -4.66
N ALA A 34 6.03 -5.86 -4.97
CA ALA A 34 5.57 -4.48 -4.92
C ALA A 34 5.61 -3.94 -3.50
N SER A 35 5.23 -4.75 -2.52
CA SER A 35 5.25 -4.35 -1.12
C SER A 35 6.66 -4.03 -0.67
N LYS A 36 7.63 -4.87 -1.02
CA LYS A 36 9.03 -4.63 -0.67
C LYS A 36 9.57 -3.35 -1.31
N GLU A 37 9.22 -3.13 -2.57
CA GLU A 37 9.65 -1.93 -3.27
C GLU A 37 9.05 -0.69 -2.64
N LEU A 38 7.76 -0.73 -2.31
CA LEU A 38 7.09 0.39 -1.68
C LEU A 38 7.59 0.66 -0.26
N ASP A 39 7.98 -0.38 0.46
CA ASP A 39 8.51 -0.23 1.82
C ASP A 39 9.77 0.61 1.84
N GLU A 40 10.56 0.55 0.79
CA GLU A 40 11.80 1.32 0.70
C GLU A 40 11.59 2.71 0.11
N LYS A 41 10.45 2.96 -0.50
CA LYS A 41 10.16 4.23 -1.13
C LYS A 41 9.90 5.29 -0.06
N GLU A 42 10.30 6.52 -0.35
CA GLU A 42 10.15 7.64 0.58
C GLU A 42 9.02 8.56 0.16
N TYR A 43 8.29 9.02 1.16
CA TYR A 43 7.16 9.94 0.97
C TYR A 43 7.38 11.13 1.87
N SER A 44 7.30 12.32 1.31
CA SER A 44 7.50 13.52 2.10
C SER A 44 6.26 14.38 2.08
N ALA A 45 6.08 15.12 3.14
CA ALA A 45 4.98 16.07 3.26
C ALA A 45 5.41 17.22 4.16
N THR A 46 4.76 18.36 3.98
CA THR A 46 5.10 19.56 4.74
C THR A 46 3.86 20.08 5.44
N ALA A 47 4.09 20.90 6.45
CA ALA A 47 3.05 21.63 7.15
C ALA A 47 3.57 23.03 7.49
N GLY A 48 2.65 23.96 7.71
CA GLY A 48 3.01 25.32 8.09
C GLY A 48 3.77 26.07 7.00
N GLY A 49 3.37 25.86 5.74
CA GLY A 49 4.04 26.55 4.63
C GLY A 49 5.46 26.07 4.40
N GLY A 50 5.75 24.82 4.75
CA GLY A 50 7.09 24.28 4.59
C GLY A 50 7.95 24.37 5.84
N ALA A 51 7.38 24.85 6.94
CA ALA A 51 8.14 24.99 8.18
C ALA A 51 8.52 23.66 8.78
N VAL A 52 7.69 22.63 8.56
CA VAL A 52 7.97 21.27 9.02
C VAL A 52 7.87 20.34 7.82
N THR A 53 8.90 19.54 7.62
CA THR A 53 8.93 18.54 6.55
C THR A 53 9.17 17.18 7.16
N ALA A 54 8.28 16.24 6.89
CA ALA A 54 8.41 14.85 7.34
C ALA A 54 8.69 13.96 6.15
N VAL A 55 9.61 13.03 6.31
CA VAL A 55 9.88 11.99 5.32
C VAL A 55 9.64 10.66 5.98
N VAL A 56 8.77 9.86 5.36
CA VAL A 56 8.33 8.58 5.87
C VAL A 56 8.61 7.53 4.81
N LYS A 57 9.08 6.36 5.22
CA LYS A 57 9.23 5.23 4.31
C LYS A 57 7.89 4.53 4.14
N GLY A 58 7.74 3.79 3.05
CA GLY A 58 6.53 3.01 2.83
C GLY A 58 6.23 2.01 3.92
N SER A 59 7.26 1.59 4.65
CA SER A 59 7.11 0.73 5.83
C SER A 59 6.47 1.47 7.01
N LEU A 60 6.16 2.75 6.85
CA LEU A 60 5.57 3.63 7.86
C LEU A 60 6.54 3.96 8.99
N GLU A 61 7.83 3.97 8.68
CA GLU A 61 8.83 4.46 9.60
C GLU A 61 9.20 5.88 9.21
N ILE A 62 9.30 6.74 10.19
CA ILE A 62 9.73 8.12 9.95
C ILE A 62 11.23 8.11 9.70
N LYS A 63 11.63 8.58 8.53
CA LYS A 63 13.05 8.62 8.18
C LYS A 63 13.70 9.90 8.65
N SER A 64 13.01 11.02 8.46
CA SER A 64 13.55 12.31 8.88
C SER A 64 12.44 13.28 9.18
N LEU A 65 12.78 14.27 9.99
CA LEU A 65 11.86 15.33 10.35
C LEU A 65 12.67 16.61 10.41
N GLU A 66 12.36 17.55 9.55
CA GLU A 66 13.03 18.83 9.51
C GLU A 66 12.09 19.90 10.02
N ILE A 67 12.55 20.70 10.97
CA ILE A 67 11.76 21.74 11.60
C ILE A 67 12.49 23.06 11.47
N SER A 68 11.80 24.06 10.92
CA SER A 68 12.34 25.40 10.83
C SER A 68 12.39 26.02 12.22
N LYS A 69 13.45 26.78 12.48
CA LYS A 69 13.57 27.50 13.75
C LYS A 69 12.43 28.49 13.96
N ASP A 70 11.85 28.96 12.87
CA ASP A 70 10.80 29.97 12.93
C ASP A 70 9.54 29.49 13.65
N VAL A 71 9.32 28.17 13.70
CA VAL A 71 8.14 27.61 14.36
C VAL A 71 8.48 27.01 15.71
N VAL A 72 9.72 27.14 16.16
CA VAL A 72 10.12 26.65 17.48
C VAL A 72 9.99 27.79 18.48
N ASP A 73 8.84 27.84 19.12
CA ASP A 73 8.50 28.88 20.09
C ASP A 73 8.20 28.21 21.42
N PRO A 74 9.06 28.41 22.44
CA PRO A 74 8.81 27.78 23.75
C PRO A 74 7.48 28.20 24.38
N GLU A 75 6.91 29.30 23.92
CA GLU A 75 5.63 29.77 24.45
C GLU A 75 4.45 29.17 23.70
N ASP A 76 4.69 28.48 22.60
CA ASP A 76 3.61 27.89 21.79
C ASP A 76 4.03 26.50 21.31
N ILE A 77 4.22 25.61 22.24
CA ILE A 77 4.60 24.22 21.96
C ILE A 77 3.48 23.50 21.21
N ASP A 78 2.24 23.86 21.49
CA ASP A 78 1.08 23.21 20.84
C ASP A 78 1.09 23.43 19.33
N MET A 79 1.48 24.63 18.89
CA MET A 79 1.59 24.89 17.46
C MET A 79 2.61 23.96 16.82
N LEU A 80 3.76 23.79 17.44
CA LEU A 80 4.81 22.92 16.92
C LEU A 80 4.31 21.47 16.85
N SER A 81 3.67 21.01 17.91
CA SER A 81 3.10 19.66 17.93
C SER A 81 2.11 19.45 16.80
N ASP A 82 1.22 20.41 16.59
CA ASP A 82 0.21 20.30 15.54
C ASP A 82 0.84 20.24 14.16
N LEU A 83 1.87 21.04 13.92
CA LEU A 83 2.56 21.05 12.63
C LEU A 83 3.27 19.71 12.37
N VAL A 84 3.91 19.16 13.39
CA VAL A 84 4.59 17.86 13.26
C VAL A 84 3.58 16.77 12.97
N ILE A 85 2.48 16.75 13.70
CA ILE A 85 1.43 15.76 13.52
C ILE A 85 0.87 15.86 12.09
N ALA A 86 0.62 17.08 11.63
CA ALA A 86 0.06 17.28 10.30
C ALA A 86 1.01 16.79 9.20
N ALA A 87 2.30 17.12 9.30
CA ALA A 87 3.28 16.72 8.30
C ALA A 87 3.46 15.20 8.28
N VAL A 88 3.61 14.59 9.46
CA VAL A 88 3.82 13.15 9.56
C VAL A 88 2.60 12.40 9.06
N ASN A 89 1.41 12.81 9.48
CA ASN A 89 0.18 12.12 9.06
C ASN A 89 -0.06 12.24 7.56
N GLU A 90 0.27 13.38 6.96
CA GLU A 90 0.13 13.53 5.52
C GLU A 90 1.10 12.62 4.77
N ALA A 91 2.34 12.52 5.23
CA ALA A 91 3.32 11.63 4.60
C ALA A 91 2.88 10.18 4.73
N ILE A 92 2.36 9.79 5.89
CA ILE A 92 1.84 8.43 6.10
C ILE A 92 0.66 8.16 5.18
N ARG A 93 -0.24 9.14 5.04
CA ARG A 93 -1.41 8.99 4.16
C ARG A 93 -0.97 8.77 2.72
N ASN A 94 0.04 9.54 2.27
CA ASN A 94 0.57 9.38 0.92
C ASN A 94 1.15 8.00 0.71
N ALA A 95 1.86 7.46 1.69
CA ALA A 95 2.42 6.11 1.61
C ALA A 95 1.31 5.05 1.54
N ARG A 96 0.29 5.20 2.37
CA ARG A 96 -0.83 4.26 2.39
C ARG A 96 -1.63 4.30 1.10
N ASP A 97 -1.86 5.50 0.57
CA ASP A 97 -2.65 5.67 -0.65
C ASP A 97 -1.94 5.03 -1.83
N GLU A 98 -0.64 5.21 -1.95
CA GLU A 98 0.10 4.61 -3.04
C GLU A 98 0.12 3.09 -2.92
N LYS A 99 0.26 2.58 -1.71
CA LYS A 99 0.23 1.13 -1.50
C LYS A 99 -1.13 0.55 -1.90
N ALA A 100 -2.21 1.18 -1.46
CA ALA A 100 -3.54 0.73 -1.80
C ALA A 100 -3.77 0.75 -3.31
N GLU A 101 -3.34 1.83 -3.97
CA GLU A 101 -3.48 1.96 -5.41
C GLU A 101 -2.67 0.91 -6.14
N THR A 102 -1.45 0.65 -5.71
CA THR A 102 -0.58 -0.35 -6.33
C THR A 102 -1.17 -1.75 -6.17
N MET A 103 -1.65 -2.08 -4.97
CA MET A 103 -2.24 -3.39 -4.74
C MET A 103 -3.52 -3.58 -5.53
N ASP A 104 -4.32 -2.52 -5.67
CA ASP A 104 -5.52 -2.58 -6.49
C ASP A 104 -5.19 -2.86 -7.95
N LYS A 105 -4.13 -2.26 -8.47
CA LYS A 105 -3.72 -2.51 -9.85
C LYS A 105 -3.31 -3.96 -10.06
N ILE A 106 -2.63 -4.53 -9.09
CA ILE A 106 -2.21 -5.93 -9.19
C ILE A 106 -3.40 -6.86 -9.10
N SER A 107 -4.27 -6.66 -8.10
CA SER A 107 -5.44 -7.52 -7.94
C SER A 107 -6.49 -7.26 -9.02
N GLY A 108 -6.52 -6.06 -9.60
CA GLY A 108 -7.41 -5.74 -10.69
C GLY A 108 -7.15 -6.59 -11.93
N GLY A 109 -5.93 -7.08 -12.09
CA GLY A 109 -5.59 -7.97 -13.18
C GLY A 109 -6.26 -9.33 -13.07
N LEU A 110 -6.74 -9.68 -11.88
CA LEU A 110 -7.49 -10.90 -11.66
C LEU A 110 -8.97 -10.65 -11.43
N ASN A 111 -9.43 -9.46 -11.75
CA ASN A 111 -10.81 -9.12 -11.55
C ASN A 111 -11.67 -9.93 -12.53
N VAL A 112 -12.46 -10.84 -11.99
CA VAL A 112 -13.32 -11.70 -12.79
C VAL A 112 -14.75 -11.22 -12.60
N PRO A 113 -15.45 -10.90 -13.68
CA PRO A 113 -16.85 -10.50 -13.56
C PRO A 113 -17.65 -11.57 -12.85
N GLY A 114 -18.42 -11.17 -11.87
CA GLY A 114 -19.24 -12.09 -11.11
C GLY A 114 -18.63 -12.49 -9.75
N LEU A 115 -17.37 -12.23 -9.54
CA LEU A 115 -16.75 -12.48 -8.25
C LEU A 115 -16.89 -11.28 -7.32
N PHE A 116 -17.10 -10.12 -7.89
CA PHE A 116 -17.19 -8.90 -7.11
C PHE A 116 -18.45 -8.11 -7.46
#